data_3cd3215b907dad673e5f0061942e96cb
#
_entry.id   3cd3215b907dad673e5f0061942e96cb
#
_cell.length_a   1.000
_cell.length_b   1.000
_cell.length_c   1.000
_cell.angle_alpha   90.00
_cell.angle_beta   90.00
_cell.angle_gamma   90.00
#
_symmetry.space_group_name_H-M   'P 1'
#
loop_
_entity.id
_entity.type
_entity.pdbx_description
1 polymer ?
#
loop_
_entity_poly.entity_id
_entity_poly.type
_entity_poly.pdbx_seq_one_letter_code
_entity_poly.pdbx_strand_id
1 'polypeptide(L)'
;MKCIGVRHRVRAGLIGASAVATLVAAPWRMPRAQGVPSTPGAGMVKYPLTPRGGQADDLGGVRVPDPYRWLENITTPEVRNWVTAQNALTEWFLGRVSRRAEIRDLASSSWGYSKVSAPFPGGERLFFYENSGLENQSALYVQDRPDAAPRVLIDPNAFSRDGLIAIVDEAASPDGRYLAYAVTTQGSKWRAVRIREVRTGQDVGEELEGIKDGPLAWTNDARGFFYTRVNAPPPRAGSMANPLAPDGRDQVYYHRVGKPQSDDRLMFETADHPAWRLSATVSDDGQYLVISARYGFELENRLFLIDLDNPKRPNLDAPIVKLFDAGDAVYDFAANNGPVFFIRTTKGAPRARVVAVDINTPDENHWTTLIRETYDPLIELHRVDDRLVAHRLRDAHSVLELYGLDGSSRGTITLPGVGTVTAMNGHAENRELYFSFTSFLQPPAIYRYDLDARNTVPWREMRPDTSLSQFETTQLFFASNDGTRVPMFITARRGIKLDGSHPTLLTGNGAFSASATPIFSAEAAAWLRLGGIYAVANVRGGGEYGRAWHIAATGMKKQVSFDDFIAAAEFLVSQRYTRSSLLAVAGRGAGGLLVGAAITQRPELFGAALID
;
A
#
# COMPACT_ATOMS: atom_id res chain seq x y z
N MET A 1 -29.72 -34.86 -49.36
CA MET A 1 -30.07 -36.29 -49.21
C MET A 1 -29.92 -36.66 -47.73
N LYS A 2 -31.05 -36.95 -47.08
CA LYS A 2 -31.32 -37.69 -45.81
C LYS A 2 -30.27 -37.51 -44.66
N CYS A 3 -30.55 -36.75 -43.61
CA CYS A 3 -31.35 -37.08 -42.38
C CYS A 3 -31.04 -38.46 -41.77
N ILE A 4 -30.49 -38.51 -40.55
CA ILE A 4 -31.00 -39.38 -39.48
C ILE A 4 -30.63 -38.70 -38.14
N GLY A 5 -31.68 -38.32 -37.38
CA GLY A 5 -31.61 -37.89 -35.99
C GLY A 5 -31.83 -39.09 -35.06
N VAL A 6 -31.26 -39.01 -33.87
CA VAL A 6 -31.64 -39.88 -32.76
C VAL A 6 -31.97 -39.02 -31.55
N ARG A 7 -33.26 -39.01 -31.23
CA ARG A 7 -33.78 -38.51 -29.94
C ARG A 7 -33.71 -39.66 -28.94
N HIS A 8 -33.13 -39.42 -27.77
CA HIS A 8 -33.43 -40.25 -26.61
C HIS A 8 -34.12 -39.43 -25.52
N ARG A 9 -35.36 -39.84 -25.28
CA ARG A 9 -36.22 -39.45 -24.15
C ARG A 9 -35.68 -40.13 -22.90
N VAL A 10 -35.50 -39.38 -21.83
CA VAL A 10 -35.37 -39.92 -20.48
C VAL A 10 -36.70 -39.70 -19.73
N ARG A 11 -37.27 -40.80 -19.26
CA ARG A 11 -38.47 -40.86 -18.44
C ARG A 11 -38.18 -40.33 -17.02
N ALA A 12 -39.10 -39.54 -16.54
CA ALA A 12 -39.25 -39.20 -15.15
C ALA A 12 -39.58 -40.44 -14.30
N GLY A 13 -38.84 -40.67 -13.24
CA GLY A 13 -39.20 -41.60 -12.18
C GLY A 13 -39.09 -40.85 -10.84
N LEU A 14 -40.26 -40.48 -10.32
CA LEU A 14 -40.42 -40.05 -8.93
C LEU A 14 -40.27 -41.28 -8.03
N ILE A 15 -39.31 -41.28 -7.12
CA ILE A 15 -39.42 -42.01 -5.84
C ILE A 15 -38.87 -41.07 -4.76
N GLY A 16 -39.78 -40.69 -3.88
CA GLY A 16 -39.44 -39.91 -2.69
C GLY A 16 -38.76 -40.78 -1.64
N ALA A 17 -37.81 -40.17 -0.97
CA ALA A 17 -37.44 -40.50 0.39
C ALA A 17 -36.85 -39.26 1.03
N SER A 18 -37.65 -38.63 1.89
CA SER A 18 -37.19 -37.61 2.85
C SER A 18 -36.21 -38.23 3.80
N ALA A 19 -34.94 -37.93 3.68
CA ALA A 19 -33.97 -38.11 4.72
C ALA A 19 -33.67 -36.73 5.35
N VAL A 20 -34.42 -36.43 6.40
CA VAL A 20 -34.07 -35.36 7.33
C VAL A 20 -32.79 -35.78 8.03
N ALA A 21 -31.66 -35.30 7.57
CA ALA A 21 -30.41 -35.43 8.30
C ALA A 21 -30.46 -34.44 9.48
N THR A 22 -30.85 -34.93 10.64
CA THR A 22 -30.71 -34.27 11.91
C THR A 22 -29.20 -34.19 12.19
N LEU A 23 -28.57 -33.06 11.83
CA LEU A 23 -27.24 -32.70 12.31
C LEU A 23 -27.35 -32.45 13.82
N VAL A 24 -27.11 -33.50 14.61
CA VAL A 24 -26.86 -33.37 16.02
C VAL A 24 -25.59 -32.58 16.18
N ALA A 25 -25.74 -31.32 16.57
CA ALA A 25 -24.64 -30.47 16.99
C ALA A 25 -24.03 -31.09 18.25
N ALA A 26 -23.01 -31.91 18.08
CA ALA A 26 -22.15 -32.29 19.18
C ALA A 26 -21.52 -31.01 19.74
N PRO A 27 -21.61 -30.73 21.04
CA PRO A 27 -20.93 -29.59 21.62
C PRO A 27 -19.42 -29.80 21.41
N TRP A 28 -18.82 -28.88 20.65
CA TRP A 28 -17.38 -28.76 20.55
C TRP A 28 -16.84 -28.55 21.97
N ARG A 29 -16.38 -29.62 22.59
CA ARG A 29 -15.55 -29.54 23.80
C ARG A 29 -14.19 -29.02 23.29
N MET A 30 -13.93 -27.73 23.50
CA MET A 30 -12.56 -27.22 23.44
C MET A 30 -11.68 -28.14 24.26
N PRO A 31 -10.57 -28.66 23.74
CA PRO A 31 -9.60 -29.35 24.57
C PRO A 31 -9.21 -28.37 25.69
N ARG A 32 -9.33 -28.79 26.93
CA ARG A 32 -8.77 -28.05 28.06
C ARG A 32 -7.31 -27.82 27.73
N ALA A 33 -6.88 -26.57 27.67
CA ALA A 33 -5.48 -26.21 27.56
C ALA A 33 -4.71 -26.98 28.63
N GLN A 34 -3.92 -27.95 28.20
CA GLN A 34 -2.95 -28.59 29.08
C GLN A 34 -1.97 -27.50 29.45
N GLY A 35 -1.73 -27.33 30.74
CA GLY A 35 -1.00 -26.23 31.31
C GLY A 35 0.32 -25.97 30.58
N VAL A 36 0.47 -24.77 30.07
CA VAL A 36 1.76 -24.22 29.65
C VAL A 36 2.69 -24.29 30.87
N PRO A 37 3.91 -24.83 30.76
CA PRO A 37 4.84 -24.82 31.89
C PRO A 37 5.07 -23.38 32.29
N SER A 38 4.70 -23.02 33.51
CA SER A 38 4.92 -21.69 34.07
C SER A 38 6.40 -21.39 34.12
N THR A 39 6.82 -20.37 33.38
CA THR A 39 8.15 -19.77 33.57
C THR A 39 8.23 -19.28 35.02
N PRO A 40 9.27 -19.64 35.80
CA PRO A 40 9.38 -19.20 37.20
C PRO A 40 9.50 -17.66 37.23
N GLY A 41 8.49 -16.96 37.74
CA GLY A 41 8.53 -15.52 37.99
C GLY A 41 7.39 -14.67 37.41
N ALA A 42 6.55 -15.18 36.51
CA ALA A 42 5.38 -14.44 36.04
C ALA A 42 4.20 -14.70 36.99
N GLY A 43 4.02 -13.86 38.00
CA GLY A 43 2.74 -13.77 38.71
C GLY A 43 1.64 -13.55 37.64
N MET A 44 0.52 -14.30 37.78
CA MET A 44 -0.61 -14.18 36.82
C MET A 44 -0.98 -12.72 36.66
N VAL A 45 -0.86 -12.18 35.45
CA VAL A 45 -1.28 -10.82 35.14
C VAL A 45 -2.79 -10.73 35.31
N LYS A 46 -3.26 -9.91 36.24
CA LYS A 46 -4.69 -9.66 36.43
C LYS A 46 -5.14 -8.56 35.52
N TYR A 47 -5.92 -8.91 34.49
CA TYR A 47 -6.48 -7.94 33.56
C TYR A 47 -7.60 -7.12 34.23
N PRO A 48 -7.75 -5.81 33.86
CA PRO A 48 -8.91 -5.03 34.24
C PRO A 48 -10.21 -5.69 33.78
N LEU A 49 -11.25 -5.55 34.62
CA LEU A 49 -12.56 -6.09 34.28
C LEU A 49 -13.12 -5.39 33.04
N THR A 50 -13.59 -6.17 32.08
CA THR A 50 -14.31 -5.68 30.89
C THR A 50 -15.77 -6.08 31.03
N PRO A 51 -16.68 -5.14 31.36
CA PRO A 51 -18.11 -5.43 31.51
C PRO A 51 -18.73 -5.97 30.22
N ARG A 52 -19.62 -6.95 30.35
CA ARG A 52 -20.36 -7.51 29.21
C ARG A 52 -21.74 -6.89 29.14
N GLY A 53 -22.08 -6.25 27.99
CA GLY A 53 -23.40 -5.75 27.67
C GLY A 53 -24.34 -6.86 27.16
N GLY A 54 -25.63 -6.53 27.02
CA GLY A 54 -26.66 -7.46 26.49
C GLY A 54 -26.95 -7.28 25.00
N GLN A 55 -26.13 -6.53 24.27
CA GLN A 55 -26.37 -6.22 22.86
C GLN A 55 -26.14 -7.44 21.95
N ALA A 56 -26.93 -7.51 20.87
CA ALA A 56 -26.83 -8.56 19.87
C ALA A 56 -27.40 -8.05 18.54
N ASP A 57 -26.85 -8.51 17.43
CA ASP A 57 -27.38 -8.30 16.08
C ASP A 57 -28.20 -9.46 15.61
N ASP A 58 -29.20 -9.19 14.76
CA ASP A 58 -29.88 -10.20 13.97
C ASP A 58 -29.30 -10.21 12.55
N LEU A 59 -28.62 -11.29 12.21
CA LEU A 59 -28.01 -11.49 10.90
C LEU A 59 -28.76 -12.59 10.16
N GLY A 60 -29.81 -12.23 9.42
CA GLY A 60 -30.61 -13.17 8.66
C GLY A 60 -31.35 -14.20 9.54
N GLY A 61 -31.90 -13.79 10.68
CA GLY A 61 -32.61 -14.63 11.64
C GLY A 61 -31.70 -15.32 12.67
N VAL A 62 -30.40 -15.07 12.61
CA VAL A 62 -29.43 -15.57 13.61
C VAL A 62 -29.04 -14.45 14.56
N ARG A 63 -29.35 -14.61 15.84
CA ARG A 63 -28.98 -13.66 16.87
C ARG A 63 -27.49 -13.84 17.26
N VAL A 64 -26.68 -12.84 16.90
CA VAL A 64 -25.23 -12.81 17.22
C VAL A 64 -24.97 -11.86 18.39
N PRO A 65 -24.57 -12.36 19.58
CA PRO A 65 -24.27 -11.51 20.71
C PRO A 65 -23.03 -10.63 20.46
N ASP A 66 -23.13 -9.36 20.80
CA ASP A 66 -22.02 -8.43 20.82
C ASP A 66 -21.90 -7.72 22.19
N PRO A 67 -21.36 -8.43 23.18
CA PRO A 67 -21.34 -7.94 24.57
C PRO A 67 -20.39 -6.77 24.79
N TYR A 68 -19.56 -6.41 23.83
CA TYR A 68 -18.54 -5.38 23.93
C TYR A 68 -18.77 -4.20 22.99
N ARG A 69 -19.93 -4.08 22.36
CA ARG A 69 -20.31 -2.96 21.49
C ARG A 69 -20.16 -1.59 22.14
N TRP A 70 -20.32 -1.51 23.44
CA TRP A 70 -20.12 -0.29 24.20
C TRP A 70 -18.71 0.31 24.05
N LEU A 71 -17.69 -0.51 23.71
CA LEU A 71 -16.32 -0.05 23.45
C LEU A 71 -16.19 0.76 22.14
N GLU A 72 -17.12 0.65 21.21
CA GLU A 72 -17.08 1.38 19.94
C GLU A 72 -17.20 2.90 20.13
N ASN A 73 -17.87 3.35 21.20
CA ASN A 73 -18.01 4.77 21.47
C ASN A 73 -16.88 5.27 22.38
N ILE A 74 -15.72 5.56 21.80
CA ILE A 74 -14.51 6.01 22.53
C ILE A 74 -14.66 7.34 23.23
N THR A 75 -15.75 8.10 22.97
CA THR A 75 -15.99 9.41 23.59
C THR A 75 -16.66 9.31 24.95
N THR A 76 -17.18 8.14 25.33
CA THR A 76 -17.85 7.95 26.62
C THR A 76 -16.85 7.89 27.78
N PRO A 77 -17.22 8.34 28.99
CA PRO A 77 -16.38 8.21 30.17
C PRO A 77 -16.02 6.75 30.50
N GLU A 78 -16.97 5.84 30.29
CA GLU A 78 -16.80 4.40 30.56
C GLU A 78 -15.67 3.80 29.71
N VAL A 79 -15.66 4.10 28.41
CA VAL A 79 -14.61 3.64 27.48
C VAL A 79 -13.27 4.27 27.85
N ARG A 80 -13.24 5.59 28.11
CA ARG A 80 -12.00 6.25 28.53
C ARG A 80 -11.41 5.66 29.82
N ASN A 81 -12.24 5.39 30.80
CA ASN A 81 -11.81 4.77 32.05
C ASN A 81 -11.26 3.35 31.82
N TRP A 82 -11.92 2.57 30.98
CA TRP A 82 -11.45 1.23 30.60
C TRP A 82 -10.10 1.30 29.88
N VAL A 83 -9.94 2.17 28.88
CA VAL A 83 -8.67 2.41 28.15
C VAL A 83 -7.57 2.81 29.14
N THR A 84 -7.85 3.74 30.07
CA THR A 84 -6.89 4.17 31.09
C THR A 84 -6.43 2.98 31.97
N ALA A 85 -7.36 2.13 32.38
CA ALA A 85 -7.01 0.94 33.18
C ALA A 85 -6.18 -0.09 32.40
N GLN A 86 -6.48 -0.31 31.11
CA GLN A 86 -5.69 -1.19 30.23
C GLN A 86 -4.28 -0.62 29.99
N ASN A 87 -4.17 0.68 29.73
CA ASN A 87 -2.89 1.35 29.54
C ASN A 87 -2.02 1.27 30.81
N ALA A 88 -2.61 1.49 31.99
CA ALA A 88 -1.88 1.36 33.25
C ALA A 88 -1.28 -0.05 33.43
N LEU A 89 -2.02 -1.10 33.05
CA LEU A 89 -1.50 -2.48 33.08
C LEU A 89 -0.35 -2.65 32.08
N THR A 90 -0.50 -2.13 30.86
CA THR A 90 0.54 -2.20 29.82
C THR A 90 1.81 -1.48 30.28
N GLU A 91 1.68 -0.27 30.82
CA GLU A 91 2.82 0.50 31.33
C GLU A 91 3.51 -0.21 32.49
N TRP A 92 2.74 -0.78 33.41
CA TRP A 92 3.28 -1.59 34.50
C TRP A 92 4.07 -2.81 33.99
N PHE A 93 3.54 -3.52 32.99
CA PHE A 93 4.20 -4.68 32.41
C PHE A 93 5.49 -4.28 31.67
N LEU A 94 5.39 -3.31 30.76
CA LEU A 94 6.53 -2.82 29.96
C LEU A 94 7.60 -2.14 30.82
N GLY A 95 7.21 -1.47 31.92
CA GLY A 95 8.14 -0.84 32.86
C GLY A 95 9.07 -1.82 33.58
N ARG A 96 8.71 -3.12 33.60
CA ARG A 96 9.52 -4.18 34.21
C ARG A 96 10.54 -4.82 33.25
N VAL A 97 10.49 -4.48 31.97
CA VAL A 97 11.47 -4.97 30.99
C VAL A 97 12.81 -4.30 31.28
N SER A 98 13.76 -5.08 31.80
CA SER A 98 15.07 -4.56 32.25
C SER A 98 15.88 -3.86 31.17
N ARG A 99 15.72 -4.28 29.90
CA ARG A 99 16.41 -3.67 28.73
C ARG A 99 15.59 -2.59 28.01
N ARG A 100 14.49 -2.13 28.59
CA ARG A 100 13.57 -1.18 27.90
C ARG A 100 14.27 0.12 27.47
N ALA A 101 15.15 0.67 28.32
CA ALA A 101 15.89 1.90 27.98
C ALA A 101 16.84 1.65 26.80
N GLU A 102 17.62 0.57 26.84
CA GLU A 102 18.51 0.17 25.74
C GLU A 102 17.74 -0.06 24.43
N ILE A 103 16.62 -0.77 24.48
CA ILE A 103 15.76 -1.01 23.30
C ILE A 103 15.26 0.31 22.71
N ARG A 104 14.77 1.21 23.57
CA ARG A 104 14.31 2.54 23.14
C ARG A 104 15.44 3.33 22.48
N ASP A 105 16.63 3.35 23.08
CA ASP A 105 17.77 4.10 22.55
C ASP A 105 18.24 3.53 21.22
N LEU A 106 18.25 2.20 21.06
CA LEU A 106 18.53 1.53 19.79
C LEU A 106 17.46 1.84 18.73
N ALA A 107 16.20 1.81 19.09
CA ALA A 107 15.10 2.16 18.17
C ALA A 107 15.20 3.63 17.75
N SER A 108 15.39 4.55 18.70
CA SER A 108 15.55 5.98 18.42
C SER A 108 16.73 6.28 17.53
N SER A 109 17.90 5.65 17.78
CA SER A 109 19.10 5.81 16.94
C SER A 109 18.88 5.24 15.53
N SER A 110 18.13 4.14 15.41
CA SER A 110 17.79 3.55 14.12
C SER A 110 16.77 4.37 13.34
N TRP A 111 15.92 5.14 14.02
CA TRP A 111 14.93 6.04 13.41
C TRP A 111 15.51 7.41 13.03
N GLY A 112 16.57 7.84 13.72
CA GLY A 112 17.16 9.18 13.63
C GLY A 112 17.98 9.45 12.37
N TYR A 113 17.74 8.76 11.26
CA TYR A 113 18.38 9.05 9.97
C TYR A 113 17.67 10.19 9.23
N SER A 114 18.40 10.94 8.41
CA SER A 114 17.81 11.95 7.53
C SER A 114 16.96 11.27 6.46
N LYS A 115 15.71 11.73 6.33
CA LYS A 115 14.73 11.22 5.38
C LYS A 115 14.55 12.22 4.26
N VAL A 116 14.76 11.80 3.03
CA VAL A 116 14.56 12.63 1.82
C VAL A 116 13.68 11.85 0.86
N SER A 117 12.69 12.53 0.25
CA SER A 117 11.87 11.91 -0.81
C SER A 117 12.54 12.03 -2.18
N ALA A 118 12.13 11.17 -3.12
CA ALA A 118 12.44 11.40 -4.52
C ALA A 118 11.87 12.75 -4.96
N PRO A 119 12.66 13.62 -5.62
CA PRO A 119 12.16 14.91 -6.06
C PRO A 119 11.16 14.74 -7.20
N PHE A 120 10.17 15.62 -7.25
CA PHE A 120 9.22 15.72 -8.36
C PHE A 120 9.31 17.11 -9.01
N PRO A 121 9.17 17.19 -10.33
CA PRO A 121 9.31 18.45 -11.05
C PRO A 121 8.04 19.30 -11.06
N GLY A 122 8.21 20.60 -11.24
CA GLY A 122 7.18 21.56 -11.59
C GLY A 122 7.82 22.72 -12.35
N GLY A 123 7.69 22.74 -13.69
CA GLY A 123 8.48 23.60 -14.57
C GLY A 123 9.97 23.31 -14.40
N GLU A 124 10.77 24.35 -14.18
CA GLU A 124 12.22 24.24 -13.94
C GLU A 124 12.57 23.89 -12.48
N ARG A 125 11.57 23.78 -11.59
CA ARG A 125 11.73 23.57 -10.18
C ARG A 125 11.70 22.09 -9.81
N LEU A 126 12.43 21.75 -8.74
CA LEU A 126 12.33 20.45 -8.07
C LEU A 126 11.76 20.64 -6.66
N PHE A 127 10.78 19.80 -6.31
CA PHE A 127 10.15 19.76 -5.00
C PHE A 127 10.50 18.44 -4.33
N PHE A 128 10.77 18.44 -3.04
CA PHE A 128 11.07 17.22 -2.28
C PHE A 128 10.84 17.45 -0.80
N TYR A 129 10.58 16.37 -0.08
CA TYR A 129 10.49 16.38 1.36
C TYR A 129 11.85 16.10 1.99
N GLU A 130 12.12 16.76 3.11
CA GLU A 130 13.26 16.47 3.94
C GLU A 130 12.88 16.52 5.43
N ASN A 131 13.45 15.59 6.21
CA ASN A 131 13.32 15.53 7.65
C ASN A 131 14.71 15.23 8.21
N SER A 132 15.19 16.01 9.18
CA SER A 132 16.53 15.86 9.75
C SER A 132 16.70 14.56 10.57
N GLY A 133 15.58 13.87 10.88
CA GLY A 133 15.57 12.57 11.55
C GLY A 133 14.41 12.37 12.50
N LEU A 134 14.26 13.20 13.54
CA LEU A 134 13.27 13.02 14.62
C LEU A 134 12.14 14.06 14.62
N GLU A 135 12.03 14.88 13.61
CA GLU A 135 10.90 15.81 13.44
C GLU A 135 9.60 15.03 13.22
N ASN A 136 8.49 15.56 13.72
CA ASN A 136 7.18 14.89 13.59
C ASN A 136 6.77 14.74 12.12
N GLN A 137 6.97 15.80 11.32
CA GLN A 137 6.63 15.85 9.90
C GLN A 137 7.84 16.26 9.07
N SER A 138 7.92 15.75 7.84
CA SER A 138 8.92 16.22 6.87
C SER A 138 8.50 17.58 6.30
N ALA A 139 9.44 18.53 6.21
CA ALA A 139 9.21 19.79 5.54
C ALA A 139 9.32 19.62 4.02
N LEU A 140 8.49 20.34 3.28
CA LEU A 140 8.54 20.38 1.81
C LEU A 140 9.46 21.51 1.39
N TYR A 141 10.48 21.16 0.63
CA TYR A 141 11.46 22.07 0.03
C TYR A 141 11.18 22.29 -1.44
N VAL A 142 11.62 23.43 -1.92
CA VAL A 142 11.71 23.74 -3.36
C VAL A 142 13.13 24.19 -3.70
N GLN A 143 13.61 23.69 -4.82
CA GLN A 143 14.84 24.10 -5.47
C GLN A 143 14.47 24.79 -6.79
N ASP A 144 14.65 26.10 -6.87
CA ASP A 144 14.15 26.91 -7.99
C ASP A 144 14.86 26.62 -9.32
N ARG A 145 16.11 26.08 -9.27
CA ARG A 145 16.90 25.58 -10.41
C ARG A 145 17.86 24.50 -9.91
N PRO A 146 18.37 23.61 -10.77
CA PRO A 146 19.22 22.49 -10.39
C PRO A 146 20.47 22.86 -9.56
N ASP A 147 21.01 24.07 -9.76
CA ASP A 147 22.19 24.61 -9.07
C ASP A 147 21.85 25.53 -7.89
N ALA A 148 20.59 25.86 -7.67
CA ALA A 148 20.16 26.72 -6.57
C ALA A 148 20.15 25.97 -5.23
N ALA A 149 20.40 26.69 -4.14
CA ALA A 149 20.19 26.13 -2.80
C ALA A 149 18.69 25.92 -2.57
N PRO A 150 18.28 24.75 -2.03
CA PRO A 150 16.89 24.51 -1.69
C PRO A 150 16.43 25.39 -0.53
N ARG A 151 15.16 25.77 -0.53
CA ARG A 151 14.51 26.52 0.55
C ARG A 151 13.24 25.80 1.01
N VAL A 152 12.90 25.97 2.28
CA VAL A 152 11.62 25.46 2.80
C VAL A 152 10.47 26.22 2.10
N LEU A 153 9.55 25.47 1.51
CA LEU A 153 8.31 26.01 0.95
C LEU A 153 7.15 25.85 1.95
N ILE A 154 7.04 24.69 2.59
CA ILE A 154 6.02 24.39 3.59
C ILE A 154 6.65 23.56 4.72
N ASP A 155 6.48 24.01 5.96
CA ASP A 155 6.83 23.23 7.14
C ASP A 155 5.55 22.86 7.90
N PRO A 156 5.08 21.60 7.81
CA PRO A 156 3.88 21.16 8.51
C PRO A 156 4.00 21.20 10.04
N ASN A 157 5.23 21.16 10.58
CA ASN A 157 5.46 21.26 12.03
C ASN A 157 5.03 22.64 12.59
N ALA A 158 4.96 23.65 11.72
CA ALA A 158 4.45 24.97 12.08
C ALA A 158 2.89 25.08 12.08
N PHE A 159 2.17 24.08 11.54
CA PHE A 159 0.72 24.13 11.43
C PHE A 159 0.01 23.88 12.78
N SER A 160 0.62 23.08 13.66
CA SER A 160 0.07 22.78 14.98
C SER A 160 1.19 22.51 15.99
N ARG A 161 0.93 22.83 17.26
CA ARG A 161 1.90 22.59 18.34
C ARG A 161 2.13 21.11 18.64
N ASP A 162 1.15 20.27 18.35
CA ASP A 162 1.18 18.82 18.58
C ASP A 162 1.79 18.03 17.41
N GLY A 163 2.04 18.70 16.26
CA GLY A 163 2.61 18.08 15.06
C GLY A 163 1.70 17.05 14.39
N LEU A 164 0.38 17.12 14.65
CA LEU A 164 -0.59 16.15 14.14
C LEU A 164 -1.22 16.54 12.78
N ILE A 165 -0.81 17.67 12.20
CA ILE A 165 -1.19 18.06 10.84
C ILE A 165 -0.08 17.63 9.89
N ALA A 166 -0.43 16.82 8.90
CA ALA A 166 0.49 16.29 7.89
C ALA A 166 0.06 16.69 6.48
N ILE A 167 1.03 16.89 5.58
CA ILE A 167 0.79 16.88 4.14
C ILE A 167 0.71 15.41 3.71
N VAL A 168 -0.32 15.05 2.94
CA VAL A 168 -0.59 13.67 2.53
C VAL A 168 -0.68 13.49 1.02
N ASP A 169 -0.71 14.59 0.28
CA ASP A 169 -0.70 14.61 -1.18
C ASP A 169 -0.29 15.99 -1.67
N GLU A 170 0.34 16.07 -2.84
CA GLU A 170 0.75 17.32 -3.47
C GLU A 170 0.91 17.19 -4.97
N ALA A 171 0.73 18.30 -5.67
CA ALA A 171 1.02 18.42 -7.09
C ALA A 171 1.47 19.83 -7.45
N ALA A 172 2.62 19.94 -8.10
CA ALA A 172 3.07 21.21 -8.66
C ALA A 172 2.35 21.50 -9.99
N SER A 173 2.03 22.78 -10.24
CA SER A 173 1.55 23.17 -11.56
C SER A 173 2.64 22.98 -12.62
N PRO A 174 2.29 22.70 -13.89
CA PRO A 174 3.27 22.44 -14.94
C PRO A 174 4.28 23.59 -15.16
N ASP A 175 3.89 24.84 -14.89
CA ASP A 175 4.79 26.00 -14.94
C ASP A 175 5.58 26.23 -13.63
N GLY A 176 5.35 25.40 -12.60
CA GLY A 176 5.98 25.50 -11.29
C GLY A 176 5.57 26.73 -10.48
N ARG A 177 4.54 27.47 -10.90
CA ARG A 177 4.09 28.68 -10.19
C ARG A 177 3.32 28.36 -8.92
N TYR A 178 2.50 27.31 -8.95
CA TYR A 178 1.66 26.88 -7.85
C TYR A 178 2.00 25.47 -7.39
N LEU A 179 1.72 25.21 -6.14
CA LEU A 179 1.69 23.87 -5.54
C LEU A 179 0.33 23.70 -4.87
N ALA A 180 -0.48 22.76 -5.36
CA ALA A 180 -1.65 22.27 -4.62
C ALA A 180 -1.19 21.20 -3.64
N TYR A 181 -1.65 21.25 -2.37
CA TYR A 181 -1.27 20.29 -1.35
C TYR A 181 -2.42 19.96 -0.42
N ALA A 182 -2.56 18.69 -0.09
CA ALA A 182 -3.61 18.19 0.78
C ALA A 182 -3.08 18.01 2.21
N VAL A 183 -3.80 18.51 3.19
CA VAL A 183 -3.49 18.34 4.61
C VAL A 183 -4.54 17.49 5.30
N THR A 184 -4.11 16.70 6.29
CA THR A 184 -4.99 15.96 7.18
C THR A 184 -4.62 16.21 8.63
N THR A 185 -5.60 16.07 9.54
CA THR A 185 -5.40 16.23 10.97
C THR A 185 -5.60 14.91 11.69
N GLN A 186 -4.67 14.55 12.58
CA GLN A 186 -4.74 13.37 13.45
C GLN A 186 -5.00 12.06 12.70
N GLY A 187 -4.47 11.90 11.48
CA GLY A 187 -4.66 10.70 10.67
C GLY A 187 -6.10 10.51 10.15
N SER A 188 -6.91 11.58 10.14
CA SER A 188 -8.23 11.56 9.52
C SER A 188 -8.14 11.15 8.06
N LYS A 189 -9.14 10.42 7.57
CA LYS A 189 -9.30 10.14 6.13
C LYS A 189 -9.75 11.38 5.34
N TRP A 190 -10.27 12.40 6.03
CA TRP A 190 -10.66 13.66 5.40
C TRP A 190 -9.47 14.58 5.25
N ARG A 191 -9.38 15.18 4.09
CA ARG A 191 -8.30 16.08 3.66
C ARG A 191 -8.88 17.44 3.30
N ALA A 192 -8.07 18.47 3.50
CA ALA A 192 -8.33 19.80 2.98
C ALA A 192 -7.22 20.17 2.00
N VAL A 193 -7.55 20.71 0.83
CA VAL A 193 -6.56 21.09 -0.20
C VAL A 193 -6.35 22.60 -0.18
N ARG A 194 -5.08 23.00 -0.16
CA ARG A 194 -4.62 24.39 -0.23
C ARG A 194 -3.75 24.58 -1.47
N ILE A 195 -3.66 25.81 -1.93
CA ILE A 195 -2.85 26.18 -3.10
C ILE A 195 -1.81 27.20 -2.66
N ARG A 196 -0.51 26.87 -2.80
CA ARG A 196 0.62 27.74 -2.48
C ARG A 196 1.18 28.39 -3.71
N GLU A 197 1.32 29.72 -3.73
CA GLU A 197 2.16 30.38 -4.74
C GLU A 197 3.63 30.19 -4.36
N VAL A 198 4.39 29.46 -5.20
CA VAL A 198 5.76 29.01 -4.88
C VAL A 198 6.73 30.17 -4.66
N ARG A 199 6.60 31.25 -5.44
CA ARG A 199 7.48 32.41 -5.34
C ARG A 199 7.30 33.18 -4.03
N THR A 200 6.07 33.40 -3.61
CA THR A 200 5.75 34.21 -2.41
C THR A 200 5.70 33.39 -1.14
N GLY A 201 5.46 32.06 -1.25
CA GLY A 201 5.23 31.19 -0.12
C GLY A 201 3.87 31.44 0.56
N GLN A 202 2.93 32.13 -0.09
CA GLN A 202 1.59 32.44 0.43
C GLN A 202 0.54 31.52 -0.20
N ASP A 203 -0.46 31.14 0.59
CA ASP A 203 -1.60 30.41 0.07
C ASP A 203 -2.55 31.34 -0.68
N VAL A 204 -3.15 30.87 -1.76
CA VAL A 204 -4.05 31.59 -2.65
C VAL A 204 -5.42 30.91 -2.69
N GLY A 205 -6.47 31.72 -2.62
CA GLY A 205 -7.85 31.21 -2.61
C GLY A 205 -8.28 30.68 -1.25
N GLU A 206 -9.32 29.89 -1.29
CA GLU A 206 -9.86 29.22 -0.11
C GLU A 206 -9.35 27.77 0.00
N GLU A 207 -9.54 27.19 1.16
CA GLU A 207 -9.27 25.79 1.40
C GLU A 207 -10.40 24.94 0.81
N LEU A 208 -10.07 23.90 0.04
CA LEU A 208 -11.05 22.98 -0.55
C LEU A 208 -11.33 21.84 0.42
N GLU A 209 -12.59 21.56 0.67
CA GLU A 209 -13.06 20.56 1.61
C GLU A 209 -13.80 19.38 0.93
N GLY A 210 -14.16 18.36 1.72
CA GLY A 210 -14.93 17.23 1.24
C GLY A 210 -14.10 16.20 0.47
N ILE A 211 -12.79 16.19 0.66
CA ILE A 211 -11.84 15.33 -0.04
C ILE A 211 -11.41 14.19 0.88
N LYS A 212 -11.37 12.96 0.37
CA LYS A 212 -10.86 11.79 1.11
C LYS A 212 -9.64 11.19 0.45
N ASP A 213 -9.69 11.05 -0.87
CA ASP A 213 -8.68 10.32 -1.63
C ASP A 213 -8.60 10.87 -3.07
N GLY A 214 -7.61 10.41 -3.83
CA GLY A 214 -7.40 10.78 -5.22
C GLY A 214 -6.33 11.86 -5.43
N PRO A 215 -5.61 11.80 -6.57
CA PRO A 215 -4.56 12.73 -6.91
C PRO A 215 -5.11 14.12 -7.27
N LEU A 216 -4.23 15.12 -7.17
CA LEU A 216 -4.45 16.47 -7.66
C LEU A 216 -3.84 16.59 -9.07
N ALA A 217 -4.68 16.70 -10.11
CA ALA A 217 -4.24 16.63 -11.51
C ALA A 217 -4.36 17.99 -12.21
N TRP A 218 -3.26 18.71 -12.34
CA TRP A 218 -3.21 20.03 -12.97
C TRP A 218 -3.50 19.97 -14.47
N THR A 219 -4.20 21.00 -14.98
CA THR A 219 -4.23 21.28 -16.41
C THR A 219 -2.92 21.93 -16.86
N ASN A 220 -2.48 21.66 -18.10
CA ASN A 220 -1.19 22.17 -18.60
C ASN A 220 -1.15 23.69 -18.79
N ASP A 221 -2.29 24.38 -18.75
CA ASP A 221 -2.35 25.86 -18.72
C ASP A 221 -2.12 26.43 -17.31
N ALA A 222 -1.90 25.59 -16.29
CA ALA A 222 -1.68 25.94 -14.89
C ALA A 222 -2.79 26.80 -14.26
N ARG A 223 -4.01 26.83 -14.85
CA ARG A 223 -5.11 27.66 -14.34
C ARG A 223 -5.99 26.96 -13.33
N GLY A 224 -5.90 25.64 -13.23
CA GLY A 224 -6.68 24.83 -12.31
C GLY A 224 -6.26 23.37 -12.33
N PHE A 225 -6.94 22.56 -11.56
CA PHE A 225 -6.68 21.13 -11.44
C PHE A 225 -7.96 20.35 -11.19
N PHE A 226 -7.92 19.07 -11.54
CA PHE A 226 -8.97 18.12 -11.22
C PHE A 226 -8.67 17.47 -9.86
N TYR A 227 -9.74 17.18 -9.12
CA TYR A 227 -9.68 16.51 -7.82
C TYR A 227 -10.94 15.72 -7.55
N THR A 228 -10.88 14.76 -6.63
CA THR A 228 -12.03 13.95 -6.24
C THR A 228 -12.64 14.46 -4.96
N ARG A 229 -13.93 14.77 -4.99
CA ARG A 229 -14.73 15.19 -3.84
C ARG A 229 -15.76 14.13 -3.52
N VAL A 230 -16.03 13.93 -2.23
CA VAL A 230 -17.07 13.01 -1.77
C VAL A 230 -18.37 13.78 -1.53
N ASN A 231 -19.46 13.31 -2.12
CA ASN A 231 -20.78 13.87 -1.90
C ASN A 231 -21.35 13.42 -0.54
N ALA A 232 -20.67 13.81 0.53
CA ALA A 232 -21.12 13.69 1.92
C ALA A 232 -20.39 14.74 2.76
N PRO A 233 -21.05 15.34 3.75
CA PRO A 233 -20.34 16.27 4.64
C PRO A 233 -19.26 15.52 5.44
N PRO A 234 -18.12 16.16 5.71
CA PRO A 234 -17.15 15.62 6.65
C PRO A 234 -17.81 15.43 8.03
N PRO A 235 -17.40 14.41 8.79
CA PRO A 235 -17.91 14.24 10.15
C PRO A 235 -17.60 15.49 10.98
N ARG A 236 -18.55 15.91 11.81
CA ARG A 236 -18.31 17.06 12.72
C ARG A 236 -17.13 16.74 13.63
N ALA A 237 -16.31 17.74 13.90
CA ALA A 237 -15.18 17.61 14.82
C ALA A 237 -15.65 16.98 16.15
N GLY A 238 -14.98 15.89 16.56
CA GLY A 238 -15.34 15.12 17.75
C GLY A 238 -16.46 14.08 17.57
N SER A 239 -17.07 13.96 16.37
CA SER A 239 -17.94 12.83 16.06
C SER A 239 -17.10 11.71 15.43
N MET A 240 -17.25 10.50 15.96
CA MET A 240 -16.73 9.33 15.26
C MET A 240 -17.54 9.12 13.99
N ALA A 241 -16.84 9.09 12.84
CA ALA A 241 -17.47 8.59 11.64
C ALA A 241 -17.90 7.15 11.91
N ASN A 242 -19.19 6.85 11.69
CA ASN A 242 -19.63 5.46 11.70
C ASN A 242 -18.83 4.73 10.59
N PRO A 243 -17.94 3.77 10.92
CA PRO A 243 -17.14 3.08 9.91
C PRO A 243 -18.00 2.28 8.94
N LEU A 244 -19.27 2.05 9.26
CA LEU A 244 -20.25 1.37 8.41
C LEU A 244 -21.20 2.34 7.67
N ALA A 245 -21.08 3.67 7.91
CA ALA A 245 -21.84 4.63 7.11
C ALA A 245 -21.34 4.61 5.67
N PRO A 246 -22.24 4.66 4.67
CA PRO A 246 -21.84 4.85 3.29
C PRO A 246 -20.91 6.07 3.19
N ASP A 247 -19.73 5.87 2.65
CA ASP A 247 -18.68 6.90 2.56
C ASP A 247 -19.05 8.09 1.67
N GLY A 248 -20.27 8.10 1.14
CA GLY A 248 -20.69 9.01 0.10
C GLY A 248 -20.19 8.55 -1.27
N ARG A 249 -20.55 9.31 -2.30
CA ARG A 249 -20.20 9.05 -3.70
C ARG A 249 -19.05 9.94 -4.10
N ASP A 250 -18.04 9.36 -4.75
CA ASP A 250 -16.94 10.11 -5.35
C ASP A 250 -17.41 10.86 -6.60
N GLN A 251 -16.94 12.08 -6.76
CA GLN A 251 -17.21 12.97 -7.88
C GLN A 251 -15.92 13.68 -8.27
N VAL A 252 -15.59 13.72 -9.56
CA VAL A 252 -14.43 14.47 -10.08
C VAL A 252 -14.85 15.89 -10.41
N TYR A 253 -14.18 16.87 -9.82
CA TYR A 253 -14.39 18.29 -10.03
C TYR A 253 -13.15 18.93 -10.66
N TYR A 254 -13.37 20.05 -11.35
CA TYR A 254 -12.32 20.97 -11.77
C TYR A 254 -12.38 22.23 -10.91
N HIS A 255 -11.29 22.53 -10.22
CA HIS A 255 -11.10 23.75 -9.46
C HIS A 255 -10.24 24.75 -10.26
N ARG A 256 -10.67 26.02 -10.31
CA ARG A 256 -9.90 27.12 -10.90
C ARG A 256 -9.22 27.94 -9.83
N VAL A 257 -7.89 28.08 -9.89
CA VAL A 257 -7.09 28.83 -8.92
C VAL A 257 -7.66 30.24 -8.67
N GLY A 258 -7.85 30.55 -7.39
CA GLY A 258 -8.36 31.86 -6.93
C GLY A 258 -9.87 32.03 -7.09
N LYS A 259 -10.62 30.98 -7.42
CA LYS A 259 -12.07 30.98 -7.40
C LYS A 259 -12.57 30.22 -6.16
N PRO A 260 -13.79 30.53 -5.65
CA PRO A 260 -14.37 29.76 -4.57
C PRO A 260 -14.74 28.34 -5.02
N GLN A 261 -14.69 27.38 -4.08
CA GLN A 261 -15.04 25.97 -4.33
C GLN A 261 -16.49 25.80 -4.83
N SER A 262 -17.38 26.74 -4.48
CA SER A 262 -18.77 26.74 -4.96
C SER A 262 -18.88 26.89 -6.49
N ASP A 263 -17.86 27.45 -7.13
CA ASP A 263 -17.78 27.65 -8.59
C ASP A 263 -17.18 26.43 -9.31
N ASP A 264 -16.77 25.39 -8.56
CA ASP A 264 -16.13 24.21 -9.11
C ASP A 264 -17.07 23.43 -10.02
N ARG A 265 -16.53 23.02 -11.14
CA ARG A 265 -17.28 22.32 -12.17
C ARG A 265 -17.22 20.82 -11.94
N LEU A 266 -18.39 20.17 -11.85
CA LEU A 266 -18.50 18.71 -11.89
C LEU A 266 -18.10 18.20 -13.28
N MET A 267 -17.10 17.34 -13.34
CA MET A 267 -16.59 16.75 -14.58
C MET A 267 -17.09 15.33 -14.79
N PHE A 268 -17.15 14.52 -13.70
CA PHE A 268 -17.53 13.12 -13.79
C PHE A 268 -18.14 12.61 -12.47
N GLU A 269 -19.15 11.78 -12.57
CA GLU A 269 -19.71 11.00 -11.47
C GLU A 269 -20.33 9.69 -11.98
N THR A 270 -20.47 8.73 -11.06
CA THR A 270 -21.09 7.44 -11.34
C THR A 270 -22.36 7.29 -10.48
N ALA A 271 -23.45 7.95 -10.91
CA ALA A 271 -24.71 8.01 -10.14
C ALA A 271 -25.27 6.60 -9.85
N ASP A 272 -25.17 5.69 -10.84
CA ASP A 272 -25.66 4.31 -10.74
C ASP A 272 -24.74 3.38 -9.93
N HIS A 273 -23.52 3.84 -9.61
CA HIS A 273 -22.49 3.06 -8.92
C HIS A 273 -21.86 3.85 -7.78
N PRO A 274 -22.60 4.17 -6.71
CA PRO A 274 -22.14 5.06 -5.63
C PRO A 274 -20.94 4.51 -4.83
N ALA A 275 -20.68 3.21 -4.93
CA ALA A 275 -19.53 2.57 -4.25
C ALA A 275 -18.24 2.58 -5.07
N TRP A 276 -18.26 3.12 -6.29
CA TRP A 276 -17.04 3.25 -7.08
C TRP A 276 -16.18 4.38 -6.56
N ARG A 277 -14.88 4.10 -6.45
CA ARG A 277 -13.83 5.07 -6.12
C ARG A 277 -13.25 5.62 -7.40
N LEU A 278 -13.14 6.94 -7.47
CA LEU A 278 -12.68 7.66 -8.66
C LEU A 278 -11.30 8.26 -8.42
N SER A 279 -10.44 8.16 -9.42
CA SER A 279 -9.19 8.93 -9.48
C SER A 279 -9.01 9.51 -10.88
N ALA A 280 -8.50 10.75 -10.96
CA ALA A 280 -8.34 11.48 -12.20
C ALA A 280 -6.87 11.84 -12.41
N THR A 281 -6.37 11.66 -13.63
CA THR A 281 -4.99 12.00 -14.04
C THR A 281 -5.02 12.72 -15.37
N VAL A 282 -4.27 13.80 -15.51
CA VAL A 282 -4.05 14.47 -16.80
C VAL A 282 -2.83 13.84 -17.46
N SER A 283 -2.93 13.55 -18.76
CA SER A 283 -1.79 13.04 -19.54
C SER A 283 -0.64 14.06 -19.59
N ASP A 284 0.61 13.58 -19.75
CA ASP A 284 1.80 14.44 -19.76
C ASP A 284 1.74 15.55 -20.81
N ASP A 285 1.15 15.26 -21.97
CA ASP A 285 0.92 16.26 -23.03
C ASP A 285 -0.26 17.23 -22.72
N GLY A 286 -1.00 17.00 -21.63
CA GLY A 286 -2.12 17.82 -21.18
C GLY A 286 -3.37 17.69 -22.03
N GLN A 287 -3.42 16.76 -22.97
CA GLN A 287 -4.52 16.63 -23.91
C GLN A 287 -5.69 15.83 -23.37
N TYR A 288 -5.45 14.94 -22.41
CA TYR A 288 -6.45 13.99 -21.93
C TYR A 288 -6.60 13.99 -20.41
N LEU A 289 -7.85 13.99 -19.94
CA LEU A 289 -8.19 13.62 -18.57
C LEU A 289 -8.61 12.16 -18.56
N VAL A 290 -7.81 11.32 -17.90
CA VAL A 290 -8.07 9.88 -17.72
C VAL A 290 -8.66 9.66 -16.32
N ILE A 291 -9.83 9.03 -16.25
CA ILE A 291 -10.53 8.76 -14.99
C ILE A 291 -10.58 7.25 -14.78
N SER A 292 -10.01 6.78 -13.68
CA SER A 292 -10.11 5.40 -13.24
C SER A 292 -11.25 5.26 -12.23
N ALA A 293 -12.11 4.25 -12.43
CA ALA A 293 -13.20 3.92 -11.53
C ALA A 293 -13.05 2.47 -11.05
N ARG A 294 -13.07 2.25 -9.72
CA ARG A 294 -12.85 0.96 -9.08
C ARG A 294 -13.91 0.71 -7.99
N TYR A 295 -14.40 -0.50 -7.91
CA TYR A 295 -15.36 -0.88 -6.86
C TYR A 295 -14.59 -1.22 -5.55
N GLY A 296 -14.81 -0.41 -4.51
CA GLY A 296 -14.23 -0.65 -3.19
C GLY A 296 -12.71 -0.89 -3.22
N PHE A 297 -12.28 -2.07 -2.80
CA PHE A 297 -10.88 -2.50 -2.77
C PHE A 297 -10.51 -3.50 -3.88
N GLU A 298 -11.39 -3.70 -4.87
CA GLU A 298 -11.07 -4.55 -6.02
C GLU A 298 -9.88 -3.96 -6.78
N LEU A 299 -9.07 -4.84 -7.38
CA LEU A 299 -7.93 -4.43 -8.18
C LEU A 299 -8.35 -4.02 -9.59
N GLU A 300 -9.40 -4.67 -10.10
CA GLU A 300 -9.99 -4.43 -11.41
C GLU A 300 -10.66 -3.06 -11.44
N ASN A 301 -10.46 -2.35 -12.54
CA ASN A 301 -10.99 -1.01 -12.72
C ASN A 301 -11.58 -0.78 -14.12
N ARG A 302 -12.15 0.38 -14.31
CA ARG A 302 -12.64 0.91 -15.59
C ARG A 302 -11.90 2.19 -15.89
N LEU A 303 -11.72 2.50 -17.19
CA LEU A 303 -11.16 3.78 -17.62
C LEU A 303 -12.16 4.56 -18.46
N PHE A 304 -12.27 5.82 -18.10
CA PHE A 304 -13.01 6.84 -18.84
C PHE A 304 -12.05 7.94 -19.29
N LEU A 305 -12.40 8.62 -20.35
CA LEU A 305 -11.59 9.62 -21.01
C LEU A 305 -12.40 10.87 -21.29
N ILE A 306 -11.79 12.03 -21.08
CA ILE A 306 -12.24 13.33 -21.58
C ILE A 306 -11.11 13.90 -22.42
N ASP A 307 -11.35 14.18 -23.71
CA ASP A 307 -10.42 14.86 -24.59
C ASP A 307 -10.47 16.37 -24.31
N LEU A 308 -9.41 16.88 -23.69
CA LEU A 308 -9.27 18.29 -23.35
C LEU A 308 -8.87 19.14 -24.57
N ASP A 309 -8.61 18.50 -25.72
CA ASP A 309 -8.28 19.11 -27.02
C ASP A 309 -6.97 19.91 -26.97
N ASN A 310 -7.02 21.12 -26.43
CA ASN A 310 -5.87 22.04 -26.42
C ASN A 310 -5.28 22.18 -25.01
N PRO A 311 -4.04 21.70 -24.73
CA PRO A 311 -3.42 21.79 -23.41
C PRO A 311 -3.30 23.22 -22.84
N LYS A 312 -3.20 24.24 -23.73
CA LYS A 312 -3.14 25.66 -23.33
C LYS A 312 -4.50 26.28 -23.06
N ARG A 313 -5.58 25.62 -23.46
CA ARG A 313 -6.97 26.03 -23.26
C ARG A 313 -7.86 24.80 -23.19
N PRO A 314 -7.81 24.03 -22.07
CA PRO A 314 -8.53 22.78 -21.96
C PRO A 314 -10.03 22.92 -22.21
N ASN A 315 -10.58 22.02 -23.03
CA ASN A 315 -12.01 21.94 -23.27
C ASN A 315 -12.69 21.14 -22.16
N LEU A 316 -13.22 21.84 -21.18
CA LEU A 316 -13.93 21.22 -20.06
C LEU A 316 -15.35 20.75 -20.41
N ASP A 317 -15.88 21.11 -21.61
CA ASP A 317 -17.21 20.74 -22.13
C ASP A 317 -17.16 19.46 -22.98
N ALA A 318 -15.98 18.86 -23.17
CA ALA A 318 -15.84 17.67 -23.99
C ALA A 318 -16.62 16.46 -23.40
N PRO A 319 -17.15 15.58 -24.27
CA PRO A 319 -17.91 14.43 -23.83
C PRO A 319 -17.02 13.40 -23.14
N ILE A 320 -17.64 12.62 -22.24
CA ILE A 320 -17.00 11.49 -21.58
C ILE A 320 -17.03 10.29 -22.52
N VAL A 321 -15.87 9.68 -22.76
CA VAL A 321 -15.70 8.46 -23.54
C VAL A 321 -15.40 7.30 -22.60
N LYS A 322 -16.11 6.18 -22.73
CA LYS A 322 -15.83 4.92 -22.03
C LYS A 322 -14.73 4.20 -22.79
N LEU A 323 -13.51 4.19 -22.24
CA LEU A 323 -12.38 3.53 -22.89
C LEU A 323 -12.40 2.01 -22.59
N PHE A 324 -12.47 1.65 -21.28
CA PHE A 324 -12.61 0.27 -20.81
C PHE A 324 -13.67 0.23 -19.71
N ASP A 325 -14.87 -0.31 -20.00
CA ASP A 325 -16.03 -0.28 -19.08
C ASP A 325 -16.41 -1.66 -18.51
N ALA A 326 -15.69 -2.73 -18.87
CA ALA A 326 -16.01 -4.08 -18.43
C ALA A 326 -15.66 -4.33 -16.94
N GLY A 327 -14.61 -3.69 -16.41
CA GLY A 327 -14.12 -3.92 -15.05
C GLY A 327 -13.62 -5.35 -14.82
N ASP A 328 -13.01 -5.94 -15.83
CA ASP A 328 -12.62 -7.35 -15.89
C ASP A 328 -11.11 -7.57 -15.75
N ALA A 329 -10.35 -6.48 -15.65
CA ALA A 329 -8.91 -6.48 -15.46
C ALA A 329 -8.45 -5.17 -14.81
N VAL A 330 -7.18 -5.12 -14.45
CA VAL A 330 -6.49 -3.88 -14.11
C VAL A 330 -6.10 -3.18 -15.41
N TYR A 331 -6.38 -1.89 -15.51
CA TYR A 331 -6.02 -1.00 -16.60
C TYR A 331 -5.40 0.27 -16.01
N ASP A 332 -4.07 0.34 -15.95
CA ASP A 332 -3.38 1.52 -15.45
C ASP A 332 -2.84 2.32 -16.64
N PHE A 333 -3.32 3.53 -16.79
CA PHE A 333 -2.75 4.50 -17.71
C PHE A 333 -1.40 4.95 -17.18
N ALA A 334 -0.32 4.68 -17.92
CA ALA A 334 1.03 5.05 -17.52
C ALA A 334 1.53 6.31 -18.24
N ALA A 335 1.22 6.45 -19.52
CA ALA A 335 1.61 7.57 -20.36
C ALA A 335 0.90 7.51 -21.71
N ASN A 336 1.12 8.51 -22.57
CA ASN A 336 0.66 8.50 -23.93
C ASN A 336 1.71 9.07 -24.91
N ASN A 337 1.47 8.83 -26.18
CA ASN A 337 2.13 9.52 -27.30
C ASN A 337 1.04 9.97 -28.28
N GLY A 338 0.52 11.17 -28.09
CA GLY A 338 -0.70 11.62 -28.75
C GLY A 338 -1.87 10.66 -28.42
N PRO A 339 -2.61 10.15 -29.43
CA PRO A 339 -3.76 9.27 -29.21
C PRO A 339 -3.37 7.83 -28.82
N VAL A 340 -2.09 7.47 -28.78
CA VAL A 340 -1.63 6.14 -28.41
C VAL A 340 -1.31 6.10 -26.92
N PHE A 341 -2.12 5.36 -26.15
CA PHE A 341 -1.98 5.21 -24.72
C PHE A 341 -1.16 3.96 -24.37
N PHE A 342 -0.22 4.11 -23.42
CA PHE A 342 0.54 3.00 -22.84
C PHE A 342 -0.15 2.54 -21.57
N ILE A 343 -0.76 1.36 -21.63
CA ILE A 343 -1.58 0.81 -20.56
C ILE A 343 -0.90 -0.43 -19.99
N ARG A 344 -0.62 -0.41 -18.69
CA ARG A 344 -0.29 -1.63 -17.95
C ARG A 344 -1.60 -2.37 -17.65
N THR A 345 -1.70 -3.63 -18.03
CA THR A 345 -2.96 -4.38 -17.84
C THR A 345 -2.73 -5.84 -17.45
N THR A 346 -3.68 -6.36 -16.65
CA THR A 346 -3.78 -7.79 -16.33
C THR A 346 -4.70 -8.55 -17.29
N LYS A 347 -5.27 -7.88 -18.29
CA LYS A 347 -6.12 -8.51 -19.31
C LYS A 347 -5.33 -9.56 -20.11
N GLY A 348 -5.70 -10.82 -19.95
CA GLY A 348 -4.99 -11.94 -20.57
C GLY A 348 -3.54 -12.14 -20.09
N ALA A 349 -3.11 -11.48 -18.98
CA ALA A 349 -1.76 -11.49 -18.44
C ALA A 349 -1.77 -11.28 -16.91
N PRO A 350 -1.99 -12.32 -16.09
CA PRO A 350 -2.17 -12.17 -14.63
C PRO A 350 -0.98 -11.55 -13.87
N ARG A 351 0.21 -11.48 -14.49
CA ARG A 351 1.39 -10.77 -13.96
C ARG A 351 1.63 -9.43 -14.64
N ALA A 352 0.63 -8.93 -15.36
CA ALA A 352 0.58 -7.74 -16.18
C ALA A 352 1.53 -7.73 -17.40
N ARG A 353 1.07 -7.01 -18.41
CA ARG A 353 1.79 -6.65 -19.66
C ARG A 353 1.56 -5.18 -19.95
N VAL A 354 2.32 -4.60 -20.87
CA VAL A 354 2.07 -3.28 -21.41
C VAL A 354 1.55 -3.40 -22.82
N VAL A 355 0.45 -2.70 -23.09
CA VAL A 355 -0.13 -2.57 -24.43
C VAL A 355 -0.15 -1.11 -24.85
N ALA A 356 0.07 -0.87 -26.15
CA ALA A 356 -0.23 0.39 -26.79
C ALA A 356 -1.65 0.30 -27.36
N VAL A 357 -2.49 1.28 -27.03
CA VAL A 357 -3.89 1.38 -27.41
C VAL A 357 -4.11 2.71 -28.11
N ASP A 358 -4.50 2.69 -29.37
CA ASP A 358 -5.02 3.89 -30.03
C ASP A 358 -6.44 4.13 -29.57
N ILE A 359 -6.70 5.28 -28.90
CA ILE A 359 -8.00 5.62 -28.35
C ILE A 359 -9.09 5.81 -29.42
N ASN A 360 -8.71 5.98 -30.70
CA ASN A 360 -9.65 6.04 -31.82
C ASN A 360 -10.13 4.65 -32.26
N THR A 361 -9.38 3.59 -31.92
CA THR A 361 -9.70 2.18 -32.19
C THR A 361 -9.37 1.33 -30.95
N PRO A 362 -10.09 1.52 -29.82
CA PRO A 362 -9.69 0.98 -28.52
C PRO A 362 -9.96 -0.52 -28.32
N ASP A 363 -10.56 -1.19 -29.31
CA ASP A 363 -10.89 -2.62 -29.24
C ASP A 363 -9.62 -3.48 -29.04
N GLU A 364 -9.72 -4.53 -28.22
CA GLU A 364 -8.61 -5.41 -27.85
C GLU A 364 -7.88 -6.00 -29.07
N ASN A 365 -8.58 -6.21 -30.17
CA ASN A 365 -7.99 -6.74 -31.41
C ASN A 365 -6.98 -5.80 -32.08
N HIS A 366 -7.01 -4.51 -31.73
CA HIS A 366 -6.10 -3.48 -32.25
C HIS A 366 -4.94 -3.17 -31.29
N TRP A 367 -4.92 -3.79 -30.12
CA TRP A 367 -3.85 -3.54 -29.17
C TRP A 367 -2.51 -4.10 -29.63
N THR A 368 -1.47 -3.32 -29.48
CA THR A 368 -0.09 -3.77 -29.70
C THR A 368 0.58 -4.05 -28.36
N THR A 369 1.01 -5.29 -28.12
CA THR A 369 1.78 -5.63 -26.92
C THR A 369 3.20 -5.11 -27.04
N LEU A 370 3.57 -4.14 -26.22
CA LEU A 370 4.91 -3.54 -26.14
C LEU A 370 5.83 -4.34 -25.21
N ILE A 371 5.36 -4.60 -23.98
CA ILE A 371 6.12 -5.35 -22.97
C ILE A 371 5.29 -6.57 -22.57
N ARG A 372 5.82 -7.74 -22.84
CA ARG A 372 5.13 -9.00 -22.57
C ARG A 372 5.13 -9.32 -21.06
N GLU A 373 4.13 -10.09 -20.65
CA GLU A 373 4.14 -10.75 -19.36
C GLU A 373 5.37 -11.65 -19.22
N THR A 374 5.95 -11.67 -18.03
CA THR A 374 7.07 -12.57 -17.67
C THR A 374 6.72 -13.29 -16.36
N TYR A 375 7.66 -14.12 -15.86
CA TYR A 375 7.53 -14.72 -14.53
C TYR A 375 7.51 -13.63 -13.42
N ASP A 376 8.29 -12.58 -13.62
CA ASP A 376 8.38 -11.43 -12.70
C ASP A 376 7.20 -10.49 -12.94
N PRO A 377 6.24 -10.30 -12.00
CA PRO A 377 5.10 -9.42 -12.21
C PRO A 377 5.54 -7.98 -12.45
N LEU A 378 4.90 -7.33 -13.41
CA LEU A 378 5.05 -5.92 -13.70
C LEU A 378 4.11 -5.12 -12.77
N ILE A 379 4.68 -4.37 -11.83
CA ILE A 379 3.91 -3.65 -10.82
C ILE A 379 3.68 -2.19 -11.16
N GLU A 380 4.58 -1.59 -11.96
CA GLU A 380 4.50 -0.17 -12.29
C GLU A 380 5.18 0.12 -13.61
N LEU A 381 4.74 1.15 -14.32
CA LEU A 381 5.31 1.64 -15.56
C LEU A 381 5.39 3.16 -15.52
N HIS A 382 6.56 3.72 -15.81
CA HIS A 382 6.76 5.16 -15.95
C HIS A 382 7.31 5.51 -17.33
N ARG A 383 6.95 6.67 -17.84
CA ARG A 383 7.59 7.27 -19.00
C ARG A 383 8.61 8.32 -18.54
N VAL A 384 9.81 8.26 -19.11
CA VAL A 384 10.88 9.25 -18.93
C VAL A 384 11.47 9.53 -20.30
N ASP A 385 11.32 10.76 -20.81
CA ASP A 385 11.68 11.13 -22.19
C ASP A 385 11.03 10.16 -23.22
N ASP A 386 11.84 9.57 -24.09
CA ASP A 386 11.45 8.58 -25.09
C ASP A 386 11.57 7.11 -24.60
N ARG A 387 11.56 6.90 -23.30
CA ARG A 387 11.73 5.59 -22.65
C ARG A 387 10.55 5.23 -21.75
N LEU A 388 10.32 3.92 -21.65
CA LEU A 388 9.44 3.33 -20.63
C LEU A 388 10.32 2.60 -19.60
N VAL A 389 10.11 2.91 -18.34
CA VAL A 389 10.75 2.24 -17.19
C VAL A 389 9.74 1.29 -16.58
N ALA A 390 9.99 -0.01 -16.71
CA ALA A 390 9.14 -1.06 -16.17
C ALA A 390 9.69 -1.54 -14.83
N HIS A 391 8.91 -1.39 -13.77
CA HIS A 391 9.24 -1.90 -12.44
C HIS A 391 8.60 -3.27 -12.24
N ARG A 392 9.45 -4.29 -12.05
CA ARG A 392 9.04 -5.66 -11.79
C ARG A 392 9.48 -6.13 -10.40
N LEU A 393 8.81 -7.15 -9.90
CA LEU A 393 9.26 -7.90 -8.73
C LEU A 393 9.83 -9.24 -9.17
N ARG A 394 11.11 -9.45 -8.87
CA ARG A 394 11.78 -10.75 -9.02
C ARG A 394 11.91 -11.38 -7.64
N ASP A 395 11.19 -12.49 -7.41
CA ASP A 395 11.18 -13.14 -6.10
C ASP A 395 11.04 -12.12 -4.95
N ALA A 396 10.05 -11.20 -5.05
CA ALA A 396 9.73 -10.18 -4.07
C ALA A 396 10.78 -9.06 -3.87
N HIS A 397 11.70 -8.81 -4.79
CA HIS A 397 12.55 -7.62 -4.80
C HIS A 397 12.49 -6.88 -6.14
N SER A 398 12.82 -5.59 -6.13
CA SER A 398 12.68 -4.72 -7.30
C SER A 398 13.72 -4.99 -8.38
N VAL A 399 13.26 -4.93 -9.63
CA VAL A 399 14.06 -4.87 -10.85
C VAL A 399 13.50 -3.79 -11.74
N LEU A 400 14.35 -2.90 -12.26
CA LEU A 400 13.96 -1.87 -13.23
C LEU A 400 14.49 -2.23 -14.62
N GLU A 401 13.57 -2.31 -15.58
CA GLU A 401 13.88 -2.59 -16.99
C GLU A 401 13.57 -1.37 -17.84
N LEU A 402 14.41 -1.09 -18.82
CA LEU A 402 14.30 0.05 -19.71
C LEU A 402 13.88 -0.40 -21.11
N TYR A 403 12.86 0.27 -21.67
CA TYR A 403 12.33 -0.01 -23.00
C TYR A 403 12.20 1.29 -23.81
N GLY A 404 12.26 1.17 -25.15
CA GLY A 404 11.80 2.24 -26.03
C GLY A 404 10.28 2.34 -26.05
N LEU A 405 9.72 3.43 -26.56
CA LEU A 405 8.26 3.58 -26.77
C LEU A 405 7.71 2.54 -27.78
N ASP A 406 8.57 1.94 -28.58
CA ASP A 406 8.27 0.84 -29.51
C ASP A 406 8.28 -0.55 -28.82
N GLY A 407 8.56 -0.62 -27.52
CA GLY A 407 8.67 -1.85 -26.75
C GLY A 407 10.03 -2.57 -26.90
N SER A 408 11.00 -2.01 -27.65
CA SER A 408 12.33 -2.58 -27.76
C SER A 408 13.09 -2.47 -26.43
N SER A 409 13.68 -3.57 -25.95
CA SER A 409 14.48 -3.58 -24.72
C SER A 409 15.73 -2.69 -24.87
N ARG A 410 15.98 -1.88 -23.86
CA ARG A 410 17.16 -1.00 -23.74
C ARG A 410 18.08 -1.40 -22.59
N GLY A 411 17.80 -2.53 -21.93
CA GLY A 411 18.56 -3.05 -20.81
C GLY A 411 17.88 -2.85 -19.46
N THR A 412 18.67 -2.85 -18.41
CA THR A 412 18.21 -2.71 -17.03
C THR A 412 18.89 -1.53 -16.34
N ILE A 413 18.20 -0.93 -15.39
CA ILE A 413 18.78 0.07 -14.48
C ILE A 413 19.39 -0.68 -13.30
N THR A 414 20.68 -0.49 -13.06
CA THR A 414 21.39 -1.13 -11.95
C THR A 414 20.94 -0.53 -10.63
N LEU A 415 20.38 -1.36 -9.76
CA LEU A 415 20.01 -1.00 -8.40
C LEU A 415 21.19 -1.25 -7.43
N PRO A 416 21.21 -0.58 -6.25
CA PRO A 416 22.29 -0.74 -5.27
C PRO A 416 22.46 -2.15 -4.70
N GLY A 417 21.43 -2.98 -4.83
CA GLY A 417 21.43 -4.35 -4.32
C GLY A 417 20.04 -4.98 -4.33
N VAL A 418 19.87 -6.05 -3.55
CA VAL A 418 18.56 -6.66 -3.30
C VAL A 418 17.76 -5.76 -2.35
N GLY A 419 16.68 -5.17 -2.86
CA GLY A 419 15.87 -4.20 -2.13
C GLY A 419 14.61 -3.81 -2.88
N THR A 420 14.04 -2.70 -2.49
CA THR A 420 12.76 -2.20 -3.01
C THR A 420 12.92 -0.78 -3.52
N VAL A 421 12.45 -0.54 -4.73
CA VAL A 421 12.17 0.79 -5.25
C VAL A 421 10.79 1.19 -4.73
N THR A 422 10.72 2.23 -3.92
CA THR A 422 9.48 2.65 -3.24
C THR A 422 8.80 3.84 -3.89
N ALA A 423 9.52 4.57 -4.73
CA ALA A 423 8.99 5.68 -5.53
C ALA A 423 9.86 5.87 -6.76
N MET A 424 9.25 6.26 -7.86
CA MET A 424 9.92 6.68 -9.10
C MET A 424 9.29 7.98 -9.56
N ASN A 425 10.11 8.97 -9.87
CA ASN A 425 9.71 10.24 -10.44
C ASN A 425 10.55 10.55 -11.66
N GLY A 426 9.91 10.69 -12.78
CA GLY A 426 10.48 11.10 -14.05
C GLY A 426 9.40 11.79 -14.87
N HIS A 427 9.76 12.55 -15.86
CA HIS A 427 8.81 13.24 -16.72
C HIS A 427 9.17 13.04 -18.18
N ALA A 428 8.17 13.07 -19.05
CA ALA A 428 8.38 12.93 -20.50
C ALA A 428 9.30 14.02 -21.11
N GLU A 429 9.51 15.12 -20.40
CA GLU A 429 10.39 16.21 -20.83
C GLU A 429 11.81 16.13 -20.22
N ASN A 430 12.07 15.19 -19.30
CA ASN A 430 13.32 15.09 -18.55
C ASN A 430 14.07 13.82 -18.92
N ARG A 431 15.41 13.89 -18.92
CA ARG A 431 16.30 12.73 -19.17
C ARG A 431 16.81 12.06 -17.91
N GLU A 432 16.22 12.39 -16.79
CA GLU A 432 16.60 11.89 -15.48
C GLU A 432 15.42 11.19 -14.82
N LEU A 433 15.66 9.99 -14.30
CA LEU A 433 14.76 9.28 -13.40
C LEU A 433 15.29 9.41 -11.97
N TYR A 434 14.47 9.90 -11.07
CA TYR A 434 14.73 9.83 -9.64
C TYR A 434 13.97 8.67 -9.04
N PHE A 435 14.64 7.88 -8.21
CA PHE A 435 13.96 6.79 -7.51
C PHE A 435 14.45 6.64 -6.07
N SER A 436 13.55 6.23 -5.20
CA SER A 436 13.85 5.88 -3.82
C SER A 436 14.12 4.38 -3.73
N PHE A 437 15.26 4.01 -3.15
CA PHE A 437 15.62 2.61 -2.93
C PHE A 437 15.90 2.35 -1.46
N THR A 438 15.43 1.20 -0.95
CA THR A 438 15.64 0.73 0.42
C THR A 438 15.87 -0.77 0.45
N SER A 439 16.42 -1.26 1.56
CA SER A 439 16.50 -2.70 1.86
C SER A 439 16.32 -2.92 3.36
N PHE A 440 16.34 -4.16 3.85
CA PHE A 440 16.26 -4.41 5.30
C PHE A 440 17.44 -3.78 6.10
N LEU A 441 18.56 -3.52 5.43
CA LEU A 441 19.79 -3.00 6.05
C LEU A 441 20.13 -1.57 5.63
N GLN A 442 19.39 -1.00 4.69
CA GLN A 442 19.62 0.34 4.17
C GLN A 442 18.35 1.17 4.27
N PRO A 443 18.35 2.26 5.04
CA PRO A 443 17.26 3.25 4.99
C PRO A 443 17.00 3.75 3.56
N PRO A 444 15.80 4.29 3.29
CA PRO A 444 15.47 4.85 1.98
C PRO A 444 16.51 5.88 1.52
N ALA A 445 17.00 5.70 0.30
CA ALA A 445 17.99 6.52 -0.39
C ALA A 445 17.49 6.97 -1.73
N ILE A 446 17.78 8.19 -2.12
CA ILE A 446 17.39 8.72 -3.43
C ILE A 446 18.54 8.59 -4.41
N TYR A 447 18.26 7.99 -5.53
CA TYR A 447 19.16 7.81 -6.65
C TYR A 447 18.64 8.56 -7.86
N ARG A 448 19.57 9.04 -8.66
CA ARG A 448 19.31 9.61 -9.97
C ARG A 448 19.89 8.69 -11.03
N TYR A 449 19.09 8.30 -11.99
CA TYR A 449 19.52 7.60 -13.19
C TYR A 449 19.48 8.56 -14.37
N ASP A 450 20.61 8.70 -15.05
CA ASP A 450 20.77 9.49 -16.27
C ASP A 450 20.59 8.58 -17.48
N LEU A 451 19.62 8.88 -18.34
CA LEU A 451 19.28 8.08 -19.52
C LEU A 451 20.39 8.07 -20.58
N ASP A 452 21.14 9.16 -20.73
CA ASP A 452 22.23 9.28 -21.70
C ASP A 452 23.50 8.61 -21.19
N ALA A 453 23.92 8.94 -19.98
CA ALA A 453 25.10 8.36 -19.34
C ALA A 453 24.90 6.90 -18.90
N ARG A 454 23.65 6.45 -18.78
CA ARG A 454 23.25 5.10 -18.33
C ARG A 454 23.87 4.71 -16.99
N ASN A 455 23.94 5.65 -16.08
CA ASN A 455 24.51 5.43 -14.75
C ASN A 455 23.55 5.84 -13.64
N THR A 456 23.62 5.10 -12.54
CA THR A 456 22.92 5.39 -11.29
C THR A 456 23.87 6.02 -10.31
N VAL A 457 23.52 7.20 -9.79
CA VAL A 457 24.31 7.89 -8.76
C VAL A 457 23.39 8.30 -7.60
N PRO A 458 23.89 8.34 -6.35
CA PRO A 458 23.14 8.93 -5.25
C PRO A 458 22.80 10.40 -5.59
N TRP A 459 21.54 10.79 -5.41
CA TRP A 459 21.13 12.18 -5.65
C TRP A 459 21.59 13.12 -4.54
N ARG A 460 21.62 12.61 -3.30
CA ARG A 460 22.17 13.32 -2.14
C ARG A 460 23.04 12.37 -1.33
N GLU A 461 24.03 12.93 -0.65
CA GLU A 461 24.90 12.16 0.21
C GLU A 461 24.10 11.58 1.38
N MET A 462 24.15 10.28 1.53
CA MET A 462 23.60 9.57 2.66
C MET A 462 24.73 9.09 3.56
N ARG A 463 24.54 9.21 4.85
CA ARG A 463 25.43 8.60 5.83
C ARG A 463 24.94 7.18 6.10
N PRO A 464 25.61 6.14 5.59
CA PRO A 464 25.20 4.77 5.86
C PRO A 464 25.35 4.48 7.36
N ASP A 465 24.38 3.74 7.90
CA ASP A 465 24.51 3.20 9.25
C ASP A 465 25.53 2.05 9.24
N THR A 466 26.77 2.38 9.57
CA THR A 466 27.87 1.40 9.58
C THR A 466 27.66 0.27 10.60
N SER A 467 26.78 0.45 11.59
CA SER A 467 26.46 -0.59 12.57
C SER A 467 25.73 -1.79 11.95
N LEU A 468 25.07 -1.60 10.80
CA LEU A 468 24.38 -2.65 10.06
C LEU A 468 25.25 -3.41 9.06
N SER A 469 26.49 -2.96 8.81
CA SER A 469 27.41 -3.62 7.86
C SER A 469 27.81 -5.06 8.25
N GLN A 470 27.66 -5.42 9.53
CA GLN A 470 27.90 -6.77 10.04
C GLN A 470 26.76 -7.76 9.78
N PHE A 471 25.64 -7.29 9.23
CA PHE A 471 24.50 -8.12 8.89
C PHE A 471 24.44 -8.39 7.39
N GLU A 472 23.69 -9.41 7.02
CA GLU A 472 23.38 -9.75 5.62
C GLU A 472 21.95 -10.23 5.50
N THR A 473 21.38 -10.02 4.33
CA THR A 473 20.05 -10.55 3.97
C THR A 473 20.25 -11.67 2.96
N THR A 474 19.70 -12.83 3.27
CA THR A 474 19.64 -13.98 2.37
C THR A 474 18.20 -14.25 1.99
N GLN A 475 17.94 -14.45 0.72
CA GLN A 475 16.67 -14.97 0.26
C GLN A 475 16.74 -16.49 0.13
N LEU A 476 15.76 -17.17 0.65
CA LEU A 476 15.62 -18.60 0.55
C LEU A 476 14.17 -18.98 0.26
N PHE A 477 13.92 -20.27 0.07
CA PHE A 477 12.61 -20.78 -0.23
C PHE A 477 12.33 -22.00 0.64
N PHE A 478 11.09 -22.10 1.09
CA PHE A 478 10.60 -23.27 1.81
C PHE A 478 9.36 -23.86 1.10
N ALA A 479 9.02 -25.09 1.41
CA ALA A 479 7.80 -25.73 0.92
C ALA A 479 6.66 -25.49 1.91
N SER A 480 5.52 -25.01 1.41
CA SER A 480 4.27 -25.02 2.15
C SER A 480 3.68 -26.43 2.24
N ASN A 481 2.60 -26.61 3.02
CA ASN A 481 1.95 -27.91 3.23
C ASN A 481 1.48 -28.59 1.95
N ASP A 482 1.15 -27.79 0.91
CA ASP A 482 0.72 -28.28 -0.40
C ASP A 482 1.89 -28.44 -1.41
N GLY A 483 3.14 -28.28 -0.96
CA GLY A 483 4.34 -28.34 -1.77
C GLY A 483 4.67 -27.06 -2.53
N THR A 484 3.86 -26.00 -2.41
CA THR A 484 4.16 -24.70 -3.04
C THR A 484 5.45 -24.13 -2.48
N ARG A 485 6.34 -23.72 -3.38
CA ARG A 485 7.60 -23.06 -3.02
C ARG A 485 7.33 -21.59 -2.68
N VAL A 486 7.56 -21.23 -1.41
CA VAL A 486 7.30 -19.89 -0.87
C VAL A 486 8.63 -19.21 -0.55
N PRO A 487 8.87 -17.94 -1.00
CA PRO A 487 10.08 -17.21 -0.65
C PRO A 487 10.04 -16.65 0.76
N MET A 488 11.20 -16.51 1.36
CA MET A 488 11.42 -15.87 2.64
C MET A 488 12.76 -15.14 2.64
N PHE A 489 12.79 -13.92 3.15
CA PHE A 489 14.02 -13.21 3.44
C PHE A 489 14.42 -13.48 4.90
N ILE A 490 15.70 -13.74 5.11
CA ILE A 490 16.29 -13.84 6.45
C ILE A 490 17.43 -12.82 6.54
N THR A 491 17.32 -11.91 7.49
CA THR A 491 18.37 -10.96 7.80
C THR A 491 18.98 -11.28 9.15
N ALA A 492 20.28 -11.49 9.18
CA ALA A 492 21.00 -11.94 10.36
C ALA A 492 22.46 -11.43 10.34
N ARG A 493 23.17 -11.58 11.45
CA ARG A 493 24.62 -11.33 11.50
C ARG A 493 25.34 -12.28 10.55
N ARG A 494 26.35 -11.79 9.84
CA ARG A 494 27.19 -12.63 8.96
C ARG A 494 27.80 -13.80 9.71
N GLY A 495 27.71 -14.99 9.12
CA GLY A 495 28.34 -16.20 9.67
C GLY A 495 27.72 -16.72 10.96
N ILE A 496 26.42 -16.49 11.20
CA ILE A 496 25.73 -17.08 12.37
C ILE A 496 25.79 -18.61 12.33
N LYS A 497 25.82 -19.22 13.52
CA LYS A 497 25.70 -20.68 13.65
C LYS A 497 24.24 -21.08 13.70
N LEU A 498 23.85 -22.04 12.89
CA LEU A 498 22.50 -22.61 12.90
C LEU A 498 22.38 -23.68 13.98
N ASP A 499 22.31 -23.27 15.24
CA ASP A 499 22.24 -24.14 16.42
C ASP A 499 20.91 -24.03 17.19
N GLY A 500 19.97 -23.21 16.70
CA GLY A 500 18.67 -22.99 17.33
C GLY A 500 18.70 -22.02 18.52
N SER A 501 19.80 -21.31 18.74
CA SER A 501 19.98 -20.44 19.92
C SER A 501 19.55 -18.99 19.69
N HIS A 502 19.22 -18.59 18.44
CA HIS A 502 18.98 -17.20 18.11
C HIS A 502 17.50 -16.81 18.28
N PRO A 503 17.17 -15.75 19.03
CA PRO A 503 15.85 -15.13 19.00
C PRO A 503 15.52 -14.70 17.58
N THR A 504 14.36 -15.10 17.07
CA THR A 504 13.94 -14.81 15.70
C THR A 504 12.57 -14.12 15.69
N LEU A 505 12.45 -13.03 14.92
CA LEU A 505 11.20 -12.36 14.67
C LEU A 505 10.75 -12.69 13.24
N LEU A 506 9.64 -13.43 13.12
CA LEU A 506 9.00 -13.75 11.83
C LEU A 506 7.81 -12.83 11.59
N THR A 507 7.72 -12.27 10.40
CA THR A 507 6.59 -11.43 9.97
C THR A 507 6.12 -11.81 8.57
N GLY A 508 4.91 -11.40 8.20
CA GLY A 508 4.30 -11.57 6.89
C GLY A 508 2.99 -10.79 6.78
N ASN A 509 2.41 -10.73 5.59
CA ASN A 509 1.13 -10.05 5.35
C ASN A 509 0.08 -10.99 4.73
N GLY A 510 0.29 -11.45 3.51
CA GLY A 510 -0.57 -12.41 2.79
C GLY A 510 -1.96 -11.89 2.44
N ALA A 511 -2.15 -10.59 2.19
CA ALA A 511 -3.44 -10.02 1.84
C ALA A 511 -3.32 -8.83 0.88
N PHE A 512 -4.45 -8.46 0.25
CA PHE A 512 -4.64 -7.27 -0.59
C PHE A 512 -3.66 -7.14 -1.76
N SER A 513 -3.11 -8.24 -2.25
CA SER A 513 -2.03 -8.20 -3.27
C SER A 513 -0.80 -7.37 -2.84
N ALA A 514 -0.66 -7.09 -1.54
CA ALA A 514 0.48 -6.35 -1.01
C ALA A 514 1.69 -7.28 -0.86
N SER A 515 2.75 -6.99 -1.61
CA SER A 515 3.99 -7.76 -1.59
C SER A 515 4.85 -7.36 -0.39
N ALA A 516 5.34 -8.35 0.36
CA ALA A 516 6.27 -8.13 1.47
C ALA A 516 7.70 -8.04 0.94
N THR A 517 8.08 -6.85 0.47
CA THR A 517 9.41 -6.58 -0.13
C THR A 517 10.43 -6.12 0.91
N PRO A 518 11.75 -6.17 0.61
CA PRO A 518 12.79 -5.69 1.54
C PRO A 518 12.70 -4.18 1.76
N ILE A 519 12.17 -3.77 2.91
CA ILE A 519 12.03 -2.36 3.32
C ILE A 519 12.69 -2.19 4.69
N PHE A 520 13.42 -1.10 4.87
CA PHE A 520 14.04 -0.75 6.14
C PHE A 520 13.00 -0.50 7.23
N SER A 521 13.22 -1.09 8.40
CA SER A 521 12.48 -0.81 9.63
C SER A 521 13.47 -0.54 10.76
N ALA A 522 13.25 0.57 11.48
CA ALA A 522 14.05 0.92 12.64
C ALA A 522 13.91 -0.11 13.76
N GLU A 523 12.73 -0.71 13.89
CA GLU A 523 12.44 -1.77 14.85
C GLU A 523 13.20 -3.05 14.50
N ALA A 524 13.20 -3.45 13.21
CA ALA A 524 13.99 -4.58 12.75
C ALA A 524 15.49 -4.33 12.91
N ALA A 525 15.98 -3.11 12.63
CA ALA A 525 17.38 -2.73 12.85
C ALA A 525 17.77 -2.82 14.34
N ALA A 526 16.91 -2.33 15.24
CA ALA A 526 17.13 -2.48 16.68
C ALA A 526 17.13 -3.94 17.11
N TRP A 527 16.19 -4.77 16.60
CA TRP A 527 16.14 -6.21 16.84
C TRP A 527 17.43 -6.92 16.42
N LEU A 528 17.94 -6.62 15.22
CA LEU A 528 19.20 -7.17 14.71
C LEU A 528 20.38 -6.79 15.61
N ARG A 529 20.48 -5.52 16.06
CA ARG A 529 21.52 -5.06 16.98
C ARG A 529 21.47 -5.75 18.35
N LEU A 530 20.29 -6.16 18.78
CA LEU A 530 20.10 -6.96 19.99
C LEU A 530 20.54 -8.43 19.82
N GLY A 531 20.96 -8.83 18.61
CA GLY A 531 21.43 -10.16 18.28
C GLY A 531 20.34 -11.11 17.74
N GLY A 532 19.18 -10.57 17.39
CA GLY A 532 18.08 -11.33 16.81
C GLY A 532 18.23 -11.58 15.31
N ILE A 533 17.46 -12.52 14.79
CA ILE A 533 17.23 -12.78 13.37
C ILE A 533 15.90 -12.15 12.97
N TYR A 534 15.84 -11.49 11.81
CA TYR A 534 14.61 -10.94 11.24
C TYR A 534 14.24 -11.73 9.98
N ALA A 535 13.06 -12.34 9.97
CA ALA A 535 12.55 -13.14 8.86
C ALA A 535 11.24 -12.58 8.33
N VAL A 536 11.12 -12.50 6.99
CA VAL A 536 9.92 -12.01 6.28
C VAL A 536 9.46 -13.08 5.31
N ALA A 537 8.30 -13.70 5.58
CA ALA A 537 7.70 -14.71 4.72
C ALA A 537 6.77 -14.08 3.67
N ASN A 538 7.01 -14.39 2.40
CA ASN A 538 6.27 -13.89 1.25
C ASN A 538 5.07 -14.81 0.94
N VAL A 539 4.13 -14.90 1.88
CA VAL A 539 3.03 -15.87 1.82
C VAL A 539 1.98 -15.52 0.76
N ARG A 540 1.28 -16.53 0.24
CA ARG A 540 0.18 -16.35 -0.70
C ARG A 540 -0.91 -15.44 -0.14
N GLY A 541 -1.60 -14.72 -1.03
CA GLY A 541 -2.50 -13.61 -0.70
C GLY A 541 -1.86 -12.25 -0.90
N GLY A 542 -0.50 -12.16 -0.90
CA GLY A 542 0.29 -11.04 -1.38
C GLY A 542 0.33 -10.94 -2.90
N GLY A 543 1.17 -10.06 -3.43
CA GLY A 543 1.31 -9.77 -4.87
C GLY A 543 2.61 -10.25 -5.51
N GLU A 544 3.47 -10.95 -4.77
CA GLU A 544 4.86 -11.26 -5.13
C GLU A 544 5.01 -11.96 -6.48
N TYR A 545 4.01 -12.76 -6.87
CA TYR A 545 3.94 -13.45 -8.17
C TYR A 545 2.68 -13.10 -8.96
N GLY A 546 2.10 -11.93 -8.71
CA GLY A 546 0.95 -11.40 -9.42
C GLY A 546 -0.40 -11.96 -8.95
N ARG A 547 -1.42 -11.80 -9.81
CA ARG A 547 -2.83 -12.08 -9.46
C ARG A 547 -3.07 -13.52 -9.00
N ALA A 548 -2.42 -14.49 -9.61
CA ALA A 548 -2.59 -15.91 -9.24
C ALA A 548 -2.14 -16.18 -7.79
N TRP A 549 -1.03 -15.55 -7.36
CA TRP A 549 -0.53 -15.64 -5.99
C TRP A 549 -1.51 -15.02 -4.99
N HIS A 550 -2.12 -13.90 -5.36
CA HIS A 550 -3.11 -13.23 -4.55
C HIS A 550 -4.39 -14.05 -4.38
N ILE A 551 -5.03 -14.46 -5.47
CA ILE A 551 -6.32 -15.17 -5.42
C ILE A 551 -6.21 -16.60 -4.85
N ALA A 552 -5.01 -17.17 -4.81
CA ALA A 552 -4.77 -18.48 -4.21
C ALA A 552 -5.11 -18.51 -2.70
N ALA A 553 -5.14 -17.34 -2.04
CA ALA A 553 -5.37 -17.23 -0.60
C ALA A 553 -6.35 -16.12 -0.21
N THR A 554 -7.40 -15.89 -1.03
CA THR A 554 -8.45 -14.91 -0.75
C THR A 554 -9.78 -15.58 -0.41
N GLY A 555 -10.64 -14.87 0.32
CA GLY A 555 -11.97 -15.32 0.71
C GLY A 555 -11.91 -16.67 1.45
N MET A 556 -12.66 -17.66 0.98
CA MET A 556 -12.72 -18.99 1.58
C MET A 556 -11.40 -19.79 1.50
N LYS A 557 -10.44 -19.33 0.69
CA LYS A 557 -9.10 -19.93 0.58
C LYS A 557 -8.07 -19.31 1.53
N LYS A 558 -8.49 -18.46 2.45
CA LYS A 558 -7.58 -17.70 3.34
C LYS A 558 -6.67 -18.59 4.18
N GLN A 559 -7.08 -19.81 4.48
CA GLN A 559 -6.27 -20.79 5.20
C GLN A 559 -4.91 -21.04 4.54
N VAL A 560 -4.81 -20.92 3.22
CA VAL A 560 -3.55 -21.08 2.46
C VAL A 560 -2.46 -20.09 2.94
N SER A 561 -2.82 -18.81 3.24
CA SER A 561 -1.86 -17.86 3.82
C SER A 561 -1.38 -18.32 5.21
N PHE A 562 -2.28 -18.87 6.01
CA PHE A 562 -1.95 -19.35 7.36
C PHE A 562 -1.04 -20.56 7.31
N ASP A 563 -1.32 -21.50 6.39
CA ASP A 563 -0.48 -22.68 6.17
C ASP A 563 0.93 -22.30 5.73
N ASP A 564 1.05 -21.35 4.79
CA ASP A 564 2.35 -20.83 4.33
C ASP A 564 3.15 -20.21 5.50
N PHE A 565 2.49 -19.43 6.35
CA PHE A 565 3.14 -18.77 7.48
C PHE A 565 3.56 -19.76 8.58
N ILE A 566 2.72 -20.76 8.86
CA ILE A 566 3.05 -21.86 9.79
C ILE A 566 4.24 -22.65 9.25
N ALA A 567 4.23 -23.00 7.95
CA ALA A 567 5.35 -23.70 7.31
C ALA A 567 6.66 -22.90 7.37
N ALA A 568 6.59 -21.55 7.25
CA ALA A 568 7.76 -20.68 7.45
C ALA A 568 8.33 -20.81 8.87
N ALA A 569 7.46 -20.82 9.89
CA ALA A 569 7.86 -21.00 11.27
C ALA A 569 8.50 -22.38 11.52
N GLU A 570 7.88 -23.45 10.99
CA GLU A 570 8.41 -24.82 11.07
C GLU A 570 9.77 -24.92 10.35
N PHE A 571 9.92 -24.29 9.19
CA PHE A 571 11.19 -24.24 8.47
C PHE A 571 12.29 -23.58 9.31
N LEU A 572 12.04 -22.42 9.92
CA LEU A 572 13.02 -21.73 10.76
C LEU A 572 13.48 -22.57 11.95
N VAL A 573 12.57 -23.33 12.55
CA VAL A 573 12.87 -24.25 13.68
C VAL A 573 13.64 -25.48 13.17
N SER A 574 13.17 -26.12 12.10
CA SER A 574 13.80 -27.34 11.55
C SER A 574 15.20 -27.09 11.01
N GLN A 575 15.43 -25.93 10.38
CA GLN A 575 16.76 -25.52 9.90
C GLN A 575 17.64 -24.92 11.01
N ARG A 576 17.17 -24.92 12.26
CA ARG A 576 17.92 -24.50 13.44
C ARG A 576 18.36 -23.03 13.42
N TYR A 577 17.62 -22.16 12.70
CA TYR A 577 17.75 -20.71 12.88
C TYR A 577 17.35 -20.31 14.30
N THR A 578 16.31 -20.96 14.82
CA THR A 578 15.73 -20.70 16.13
C THR A 578 15.13 -21.99 16.71
N ARG A 579 14.44 -21.88 17.83
CA ARG A 579 13.55 -22.89 18.42
C ARG A 579 12.24 -22.24 18.85
N SER A 580 11.17 -23.00 19.02
CA SER A 580 9.82 -22.49 19.33
C SER A 580 9.80 -21.45 20.46
N SER A 581 10.54 -21.69 21.54
CA SER A 581 10.60 -20.77 22.69
C SER A 581 11.34 -19.45 22.43
N LEU A 582 12.05 -19.33 21.31
CA LEU A 582 12.77 -18.15 20.86
C LEU A 582 12.21 -17.55 19.56
N LEU A 583 11.14 -18.15 19.01
CA LEU A 583 10.46 -17.65 17.83
C LEU A 583 9.34 -16.70 18.23
N ALA A 584 9.52 -15.42 17.94
CA ALA A 584 8.47 -14.41 18.03
C ALA A 584 7.85 -14.17 16.66
N VAL A 585 6.56 -13.86 16.63
CA VAL A 585 5.82 -13.47 15.42
C VAL A 585 5.21 -12.09 15.58
N ALA A 586 5.22 -11.30 14.51
CA ALA A 586 4.61 -9.97 14.50
C ALA A 586 3.77 -9.75 13.24
N GLY A 587 2.62 -9.11 13.40
CA GLY A 587 1.74 -8.76 12.29
C GLY A 587 0.87 -7.56 12.59
N ARG A 588 0.69 -6.72 11.57
CA ARG A 588 -0.13 -5.52 11.62
C ARG A 588 -1.25 -5.58 10.58
N GLY A 589 -2.46 -5.12 10.94
CA GLY A 589 -3.61 -5.16 10.06
C GLY A 589 -3.91 -6.58 9.56
N ALA A 590 -3.80 -6.83 8.25
CA ALA A 590 -3.96 -8.19 7.69
C ALA A 590 -2.88 -9.18 8.18
N GLY A 591 -1.66 -8.68 8.45
CA GLY A 591 -0.60 -9.45 9.11
C GLY A 591 -0.98 -9.81 10.55
N GLY A 592 -1.76 -8.96 11.24
CA GLY A 592 -2.31 -9.28 12.57
C GLY A 592 -3.27 -10.47 12.52
N LEU A 593 -4.16 -10.55 11.51
CA LEU A 593 -5.00 -11.72 11.26
C LEU A 593 -4.15 -12.98 10.99
N LEU A 594 -3.11 -12.86 10.16
CA LEU A 594 -2.19 -13.95 9.82
C LEU A 594 -1.54 -14.54 11.10
N VAL A 595 -0.99 -13.66 11.94
CA VAL A 595 -0.37 -14.06 13.22
C VAL A 595 -1.39 -14.64 14.18
N GLY A 596 -2.56 -14.00 14.35
CA GLY A 596 -3.63 -14.47 15.21
C GLY A 596 -4.10 -15.88 14.85
N ALA A 597 -4.28 -16.14 13.54
CA ALA A 597 -4.64 -17.47 13.06
C ALA A 597 -3.52 -18.50 13.31
N ALA A 598 -2.27 -18.15 13.06
CA ALA A 598 -1.14 -19.06 13.26
C ALA A 598 -0.97 -19.47 14.74
N ILE A 599 -1.01 -18.51 15.67
CA ILE A 599 -0.83 -18.81 17.11
C ILE A 599 -2.02 -19.57 17.72
N THR A 600 -3.22 -19.45 17.14
CA THR A 600 -4.40 -20.23 17.60
C THR A 600 -4.39 -21.64 17.05
N GLN A 601 -3.83 -21.87 15.86
CA GLN A 601 -3.74 -23.19 15.23
C GLN A 601 -2.52 -23.99 15.72
N ARG A 602 -1.38 -23.31 15.95
CA ARG A 602 -0.11 -23.96 16.33
C ARG A 602 0.59 -23.17 17.46
N PRO A 603 -0.05 -23.10 18.66
CA PRO A 603 0.48 -22.28 19.76
C PRO A 603 1.86 -22.76 20.27
N GLU A 604 2.21 -24.02 20.07
CA GLU A 604 3.48 -24.61 20.52
C GLU A 604 4.69 -24.16 19.70
N LEU A 605 4.46 -23.56 18.51
CA LEU A 605 5.54 -23.08 17.65
C LEU A 605 6.11 -21.71 18.08
N PHE A 606 5.38 -20.96 18.89
CA PHE A 606 5.69 -19.55 19.11
C PHE A 606 5.94 -19.24 20.59
N GLY A 607 7.06 -18.56 20.87
CA GLY A 607 7.40 -18.07 22.20
C GLY A 607 6.77 -16.72 22.55
N ALA A 608 6.46 -15.89 21.52
CA ALA A 608 5.80 -14.60 21.68
C ALA A 608 5.04 -14.20 20.41
N ALA A 609 4.01 -13.35 20.57
CA ALA A 609 3.27 -12.78 19.45
C ALA A 609 2.94 -11.31 19.70
N LEU A 610 3.13 -10.48 18.65
CA LEU A 610 2.73 -9.08 18.62
C LEU A 610 1.69 -8.92 17.50
N ILE A 611 0.47 -8.54 17.90
CA ILE A 611 -0.66 -8.40 16.99
C ILE A 611 -1.16 -6.95 17.07
N ASP A 612 -1.13 -6.24 15.92
CA ASP A 612 -1.56 -4.85 15.78
C ASP A 612 -2.63 -4.72 14.67
#